data_21e420b8719eb5557245a780caf23b88
#
_entry.id   21e420b8719eb5557245a780caf23b88
#
_cell.length_a   1.000
_cell.length_b   1.000
_cell.length_c   1.000
_cell.angle_alpha   90.00
_cell.angle_beta   90.00
_cell.angle_gamma   90.00
#
_symmetry.space_group_name_H-M   'P 1'
#
loop_
_entity.id
_entity.type
_entity.pdbx_description
1 polymer ?
#
loop_
_entity_poly.entity_id
_entity_poly.type
_entity_poly.pdbx_seq_one_letter_code
_entity_poly.pdbx_strand_id
1 'polypeptide(L)'
;QRQMCIRDRMLAMGVSVMAQSYEEDLAFFKERVKTLGSDEFGGRKPLTEYETKTIHYIADEFKKLGLQPANGDSYFQPVKEISTFTRPVKDKITVKCAKGSMDLKFSDDIVVWTNRGTEQVVIPTTDYVFCGFGINAPEYGWNDYANVDVKGKIVIAMVNDPGFYDTSLFRGKNMTYYGRWTYKFEEAQRQGAAGLLVLHNEAAASYGWKVCQASHVQTNIALCSETMNAEALGMKGWLSEEACKKMFALSGLNFDETIAAAKKPGFKSFTMKAKSKVILNVKMTVGESHNVAAVLPGTDLKDEYLVFTAHWDHFGIGTPIDGDSIYNGASDNASGVATLMLLAKKYQSLPVHSRRSIVFVAVTSEECGLLGSQYYLSLIHI
;
A
#
# COMPACT_ATOMS: atom_id res chain seq x y z
N GLN A 1 -12.55 40.15 48.94
CA GLN A 1 -12.58 38.70 49.25
C GLN A 1 -13.70 37.93 48.51
N ARG A 2 -14.95 38.48 48.40
CA ARG A 2 -16.03 37.77 47.66
C ARG A 2 -15.78 37.62 46.13
N GLN A 3 -15.13 38.57 45.48
CA GLN A 3 -14.82 38.49 44.04
C GLN A 3 -13.70 37.47 43.71
N MET A 4 -12.73 37.30 44.59
CA MET A 4 -11.69 36.25 44.44
C MET A 4 -12.29 34.83 44.51
N CYS A 5 -13.20 34.56 45.44
CA CYS A 5 -13.87 33.26 45.56
C CYS A 5 -14.71 32.86 44.34
N ILE A 6 -15.32 33.82 43.63
CA ILE A 6 -16.12 33.54 42.42
C ILE A 6 -15.19 33.19 41.24
N ARG A 7 -14.08 33.90 41.10
CA ARG A 7 -13.08 33.65 40.04
C ARG A 7 -12.39 32.28 40.20
N ASP A 8 -12.03 31.92 41.43
CA ASP A 8 -11.41 30.63 41.74
C ASP A 8 -12.40 29.45 41.55
N ARG A 9 -13.69 29.66 41.90
CA ARG A 9 -14.73 28.66 41.63
C ARG A 9 -15.03 28.51 40.15
N MET A 10 -15.01 29.56 39.33
CA MET A 10 -15.17 29.49 37.90
C MET A 10 -13.96 28.81 37.21
N LEU A 11 -12.74 29.10 37.67
CA LEU A 11 -11.55 28.39 37.20
C LEU A 11 -11.59 26.91 37.57
N ALA A 12 -11.94 26.56 38.79
CA ALA A 12 -12.05 25.18 39.26
C ALA A 12 -13.15 24.41 38.53
N MET A 13 -14.32 25.03 38.26
CA MET A 13 -15.37 24.43 37.41
C MET A 13 -14.91 24.25 35.98
N GLY A 14 -14.20 25.23 35.39
CA GLY A 14 -13.66 25.11 34.02
C GLY A 14 -12.67 23.97 33.88
N VAL A 15 -11.75 23.82 34.83
CA VAL A 15 -10.78 22.71 34.86
C VAL A 15 -11.48 21.35 35.05
N SER A 16 -12.48 21.29 35.95
CA SER A 16 -13.25 20.06 36.19
C SER A 16 -14.06 19.63 34.97
N VAL A 17 -14.70 20.56 34.26
CA VAL A 17 -15.46 20.28 33.04
C VAL A 17 -14.53 19.82 31.90
N MET A 18 -13.34 20.43 31.75
CA MET A 18 -12.36 20.00 30.76
C MET A 18 -11.79 18.62 31.10
N ALA A 19 -11.52 18.33 32.36
CA ALA A 19 -11.05 17.02 32.81
C ALA A 19 -12.09 15.92 32.57
N GLN A 20 -13.36 16.19 32.91
CA GLN A 20 -14.46 15.25 32.67
C GLN A 20 -14.66 14.97 31.16
N SER A 21 -14.61 16.00 30.31
CA SER A 21 -14.67 15.85 28.86
C SER A 21 -13.53 15.01 28.33
N TYR A 22 -12.31 15.15 28.84
CA TYR A 22 -11.17 14.35 28.45
C TYR A 22 -11.33 12.86 28.80
N GLU A 23 -11.77 12.56 30.03
CA GLU A 23 -11.99 11.17 30.45
C GLU A 23 -13.12 10.49 29.67
N GLU A 24 -14.19 11.21 29.35
CA GLU A 24 -15.27 10.70 28.50
C GLU A 24 -14.79 10.42 27.07
N ASP A 25 -13.95 11.28 26.49
CA ASP A 25 -13.38 11.09 25.18
C ASP A 25 -12.38 9.93 25.15
N LEU A 26 -11.56 9.81 26.19
CA LEU A 26 -10.63 8.71 26.34
C LEU A 26 -11.37 7.37 26.49
N ALA A 27 -12.45 7.35 27.28
CA ALA A 27 -13.29 6.16 27.40
C ALA A 27 -13.96 5.78 26.08
N PHE A 28 -14.51 6.77 25.36
CA PHE A 28 -15.09 6.58 24.03
C PHE A 28 -14.09 5.99 23.05
N PHE A 29 -12.88 6.54 23.00
CA PHE A 29 -11.80 6.05 22.13
C PHE A 29 -11.37 4.64 22.50
N LYS A 30 -11.07 4.37 23.77
CA LYS A 30 -10.62 3.07 24.26
C LYS A 30 -11.63 1.95 23.97
N GLU A 31 -12.92 2.22 24.14
CA GLU A 31 -13.98 1.25 23.88
C GLU A 31 -13.95 0.81 22.41
N ARG A 32 -13.82 1.74 21.46
CA ARG A 32 -13.81 1.45 20.03
C ARG A 32 -12.56 0.73 19.58
N VAL A 33 -11.40 1.12 20.10
CA VAL A 33 -10.15 0.39 19.86
C VAL A 33 -10.26 -1.03 20.41
N LYS A 34 -10.79 -1.20 21.62
CA LYS A 34 -10.98 -2.53 22.23
C LYS A 34 -11.96 -3.38 21.41
N THR A 35 -13.04 -2.80 20.92
CA THR A 35 -14.03 -3.52 20.11
C THR A 35 -13.44 -3.96 18.78
N LEU A 36 -12.91 -3.03 17.99
CA LEU A 36 -12.33 -3.33 16.68
C LEU A 36 -11.07 -4.23 16.78
N GLY A 37 -10.28 -4.10 17.85
CA GLY A 37 -9.12 -4.92 18.11
C GLY A 37 -9.42 -6.23 18.85
N SER A 38 -10.67 -6.63 19.02
CA SER A 38 -11.02 -7.91 19.66
C SER A 38 -10.97 -9.07 18.67
N ASP A 39 -10.80 -10.28 19.18
CA ASP A 39 -10.78 -11.53 18.40
C ASP A 39 -12.08 -11.75 17.62
N GLU A 40 -13.19 -11.19 18.10
CA GLU A 40 -14.48 -11.25 17.42
C GLU A 40 -14.47 -10.62 16.01
N PHE A 41 -13.55 -9.70 15.76
CA PHE A 41 -13.36 -9.06 14.46
C PHE A 41 -12.29 -9.75 13.60
N GLY A 42 -11.69 -10.85 14.09
CA GLY A 42 -10.80 -11.74 13.34
C GLY A 42 -9.68 -11.03 12.59
N GLY A 43 -9.17 -9.90 13.13
CA GLY A 43 -8.13 -9.10 12.48
C GLY A 43 -8.58 -8.39 11.20
N ARG A 44 -9.87 -8.25 10.95
CA ARG A 44 -10.51 -7.35 9.95
C ARG A 44 -9.97 -7.47 8.52
N LYS A 45 -9.67 -8.68 8.06
CA LYS A 45 -9.16 -8.86 6.71
C LYS A 45 -10.26 -8.62 5.68
N PRO A 46 -10.00 -7.83 4.62
CA PRO A 46 -10.91 -7.64 3.50
C PRO A 46 -11.25 -8.96 2.79
N LEU A 47 -12.42 -9.01 2.17
CA LEU A 47 -12.93 -10.17 1.44
C LEU A 47 -13.10 -11.43 2.31
N THR A 48 -13.28 -11.24 3.64
CA THR A 48 -13.60 -12.33 4.58
C THR A 48 -14.90 -12.04 5.32
N GLU A 49 -15.43 -13.02 6.05
CA GLU A 49 -16.62 -12.85 6.89
C GLU A 49 -16.49 -11.73 7.93
N TYR A 50 -15.26 -11.44 8.38
CA TYR A 50 -14.96 -10.40 9.36
C TYR A 50 -15.11 -8.99 8.78
N GLU A 51 -14.98 -8.81 7.46
CA GLU A 51 -15.28 -7.54 6.80
C GLU A 51 -16.70 -7.07 7.08
N THR A 52 -17.70 -7.94 6.81
CA THR A 52 -19.12 -7.58 6.97
C THR A 52 -19.40 -7.05 8.37
N LYS A 53 -18.89 -7.75 9.41
CA LYS A 53 -19.03 -7.30 10.79
C LYS A 53 -18.38 -5.93 11.03
N THR A 54 -17.17 -5.72 10.48
CA THR A 54 -16.39 -4.50 10.66
C THR A 54 -17.07 -3.30 10.04
N ILE A 55 -17.44 -3.39 8.75
CA ILE A 55 -18.03 -2.27 8.02
C ILE A 55 -19.39 -1.87 8.59
N HIS A 56 -20.22 -2.84 9.00
CA HIS A 56 -21.50 -2.54 9.64
C HIS A 56 -21.31 -1.88 11.01
N TYR A 57 -20.37 -2.37 11.83
CA TYR A 57 -20.05 -1.70 13.09
C TYR A 57 -19.66 -0.22 12.88
N ILE A 58 -18.79 0.06 11.91
CA ILE A 58 -18.34 1.43 11.62
C ILE A 58 -19.52 2.29 11.13
N ALA A 59 -20.33 1.78 10.21
CA ALA A 59 -21.49 2.50 9.69
C ALA A 59 -22.52 2.80 10.79
N ASP A 60 -22.78 1.84 11.68
CA ASP A 60 -23.70 2.00 12.80
C ASP A 60 -23.19 3.06 13.81
N GLU A 61 -21.88 3.09 14.07
CA GLU A 61 -21.28 4.13 14.92
C GLU A 61 -21.39 5.51 14.27
N PHE A 62 -21.13 5.66 12.96
CA PHE A 62 -21.35 6.92 12.26
C PHE A 62 -22.82 7.36 12.30
N LYS A 63 -23.76 6.43 12.12
CA LYS A 63 -25.19 6.71 12.22
C LYS A 63 -25.60 7.13 13.63
N LYS A 64 -25.11 6.46 14.68
CA LYS A 64 -25.36 6.84 16.10
C LYS A 64 -24.85 8.23 16.40
N LEU A 65 -23.75 8.66 15.78
CA LEU A 65 -23.19 9.99 15.89
C LEU A 65 -23.94 11.04 15.05
N GLY A 66 -25.02 10.68 14.35
CA GLY A 66 -25.85 11.60 13.57
C GLY A 66 -25.27 12.01 12.22
N LEU A 67 -24.27 11.27 11.70
CA LEU A 67 -23.71 11.53 10.38
C LEU A 67 -24.64 10.96 9.30
N GLN A 68 -24.61 11.59 8.13
CA GLN A 68 -25.34 11.11 6.94
C GLN A 68 -24.44 10.19 6.10
N PRO A 69 -25.03 9.28 5.28
CA PRO A 69 -24.28 8.53 4.29
C PRO A 69 -23.56 9.45 3.31
N ALA A 70 -22.37 9.06 2.84
CA ALA A 70 -21.58 9.85 1.89
C ALA A 70 -21.40 9.17 0.52
N ASN A 71 -22.15 8.08 0.25
CA ASN A 71 -22.20 7.42 -1.06
C ASN A 71 -23.69 7.28 -1.48
N GLY A 72 -24.30 8.40 -1.93
CA GLY A 72 -25.75 8.47 -2.11
C GLY A 72 -26.47 8.22 -0.79
N ASP A 73 -27.38 7.23 -0.77
CA ASP A 73 -28.12 6.84 0.43
C ASP A 73 -27.40 5.73 1.25
N SER A 74 -26.17 5.38 0.88
CA SER A 74 -25.40 4.32 1.50
C SER A 74 -24.16 4.85 2.20
N TYR A 75 -23.80 4.23 3.34
CA TYR A 75 -22.49 4.41 3.97
C TYR A 75 -21.40 3.61 3.26
N PHE A 76 -21.75 2.63 2.43
CA PHE A 76 -20.85 1.69 1.80
C PHE A 76 -20.54 2.10 0.37
N GLN A 77 -19.26 2.30 0.08
CA GLN A 77 -18.76 2.49 -1.27
C GLN A 77 -18.08 1.18 -1.72
N PRO A 78 -18.67 0.45 -2.69
CA PRO A 78 -18.11 -0.83 -3.15
C PRO A 78 -16.79 -0.61 -3.85
N VAL A 79 -15.81 -1.46 -3.54
CA VAL A 79 -14.47 -1.47 -4.11
C VAL A 79 -14.22 -2.85 -4.71
N LYS A 80 -14.25 -2.94 -6.02
CA LYS A 80 -14.02 -4.20 -6.72
C LYS A 80 -12.55 -4.57 -6.68
N GLU A 81 -12.25 -5.75 -6.15
CA GLU A 81 -10.89 -6.23 -5.94
C GLU A 81 -10.68 -7.61 -6.56
N ILE A 82 -9.44 -7.89 -6.95
CA ILE A 82 -9.00 -9.19 -7.41
C ILE A 82 -7.91 -9.72 -6.48
N SER A 83 -8.13 -10.91 -5.96
CA SER A 83 -7.15 -11.70 -5.23
C SER A 83 -6.43 -12.63 -6.17
N THR A 84 -5.11 -12.64 -6.16
CA THR A 84 -4.30 -13.53 -6.98
C THR A 84 -3.26 -14.27 -6.14
N PHE A 85 -3.18 -15.59 -6.34
CA PHE A 85 -2.10 -16.40 -5.81
C PHE A 85 -1.28 -16.91 -6.99
N THR A 86 -0.03 -16.46 -7.10
CA THR A 86 0.82 -16.64 -8.28
C THR A 86 2.00 -17.52 -7.95
N ARG A 87 2.30 -18.47 -8.85
CA ARG A 87 3.52 -19.28 -8.78
C ARG A 87 4.14 -19.52 -10.17
N PRO A 88 5.47 -19.42 -10.29
CA PRO A 88 6.16 -19.88 -11.49
C PRO A 88 5.98 -21.38 -11.67
N VAL A 89 5.89 -21.81 -12.92
CA VAL A 89 5.86 -23.25 -13.24
C VAL A 89 7.14 -23.91 -12.73
N LYS A 90 7.01 -25.02 -12.00
CA LYS A 90 8.13 -25.74 -11.33
C LYS A 90 8.85 -24.91 -10.26
N ASP A 91 8.18 -23.91 -9.67
CA ASP A 91 8.70 -23.03 -8.62
C ASP A 91 10.06 -22.38 -8.97
N LYS A 92 10.29 -22.09 -10.23
CA LYS A 92 11.52 -21.43 -10.71
C LYS A 92 11.35 -20.73 -12.05
N ILE A 93 12.25 -19.77 -12.30
CA ILE A 93 12.44 -19.16 -13.62
C ILE A 93 13.87 -19.42 -14.07
N THR A 94 14.04 -20.13 -15.20
CA THR A 94 15.36 -20.36 -15.75
C THR A 94 15.81 -19.18 -16.60
N VAL A 95 16.95 -18.59 -16.26
CA VAL A 95 17.58 -17.48 -16.98
C VAL A 95 18.79 -17.99 -17.73
N LYS A 96 18.82 -17.76 -19.05
CA LYS A 96 19.96 -18.01 -19.91
C LYS A 96 20.82 -16.76 -20.01
N CYS A 97 22.09 -16.85 -19.60
CA CYS A 97 23.06 -15.76 -19.64
C CYS A 97 24.19 -16.07 -20.62
N ALA A 98 25.06 -15.08 -20.88
CA ALA A 98 26.21 -15.24 -21.81
C ALA A 98 27.18 -16.36 -21.41
N LYS A 99 27.38 -16.54 -20.09
CA LYS A 99 28.36 -17.51 -19.55
C LYS A 99 27.69 -18.75 -18.92
N GLY A 100 26.43 -19.04 -19.26
CA GLY A 100 25.70 -20.20 -18.76
C GLY A 100 24.24 -19.88 -18.42
N SER A 101 23.65 -20.71 -17.58
CA SER A 101 22.27 -20.50 -17.11
C SER A 101 22.16 -20.68 -15.60
N MET A 102 21.10 -20.10 -15.02
CA MET A 102 20.75 -20.27 -13.63
C MET A 102 19.24 -20.41 -13.48
N ASP A 103 18.83 -21.08 -12.42
CA ASP A 103 17.44 -21.07 -11.97
C ASP A 103 17.28 -20.05 -10.84
N LEU A 104 16.32 -19.18 -10.99
CA LEU A 104 15.81 -18.33 -9.93
C LEU A 104 14.71 -19.10 -9.21
N LYS A 105 15.00 -19.58 -8.01
CA LYS A 105 14.07 -20.36 -7.19
C LYS A 105 13.04 -19.45 -6.54
N PHE A 106 11.78 -19.82 -6.65
CA PHE A 106 10.69 -19.08 -6.02
C PHE A 106 10.81 -19.13 -4.49
N SER A 107 10.56 -18.00 -3.85
CA SER A 107 10.77 -17.73 -2.44
C SER A 107 12.23 -17.50 -2.05
N ASP A 108 13.19 -18.30 -2.51
CA ASP A 108 14.60 -18.16 -2.13
C ASP A 108 15.29 -17.02 -2.87
N ASP A 109 15.23 -17.05 -4.21
CA ASP A 109 15.91 -16.10 -5.10
C ASP A 109 15.00 -14.98 -5.57
N ILE A 110 13.72 -15.31 -5.82
CA ILE A 110 12.68 -14.38 -6.28
C ILE A 110 11.36 -14.61 -5.56
N VAL A 111 10.61 -13.54 -5.37
CA VAL A 111 9.16 -13.60 -5.15
C VAL A 111 8.48 -12.85 -6.27
N VAL A 112 7.50 -13.48 -6.91
CA VAL A 112 6.81 -12.90 -8.07
C VAL A 112 5.31 -13.07 -7.97
N TRP A 113 4.58 -12.07 -8.48
CA TRP A 113 3.14 -12.10 -8.59
C TRP A 113 2.66 -11.34 -9.82
N THR A 114 1.39 -11.47 -10.11
CA THR A 114 0.69 -10.64 -11.10
C THR A 114 -0.65 -10.21 -10.54
N ASN A 115 -1.15 -9.08 -11.02
CA ASN A 115 -2.52 -8.62 -10.72
C ASN A 115 -3.48 -8.92 -11.89
N ARG A 116 -3.02 -9.60 -12.94
CA ARG A 116 -3.87 -9.98 -14.08
C ARG A 116 -4.88 -11.04 -13.69
N GLY A 117 -6.13 -10.83 -14.05
CA GLY A 117 -7.22 -11.78 -13.87
C GLY A 117 -7.21 -12.87 -14.93
N THR A 118 -6.20 -13.73 -14.90
CA THR A 118 -6.04 -14.86 -15.82
C THR A 118 -5.46 -16.06 -15.07
N GLU A 119 -5.79 -17.27 -15.49
CA GLU A 119 -5.26 -18.49 -14.88
C GLU A 119 -3.76 -18.71 -15.15
N GLN A 120 -3.25 -18.09 -16.22
CA GLN A 120 -1.85 -18.20 -16.59
C GLN A 120 -1.34 -16.93 -17.27
N VAL A 121 -0.16 -16.48 -16.87
CA VAL A 121 0.59 -15.44 -17.57
C VAL A 121 1.79 -16.05 -18.28
N VAL A 122 1.93 -15.78 -19.58
CA VAL A 122 3.07 -16.18 -20.36
C VAL A 122 3.81 -14.94 -20.88
N ILE A 123 5.05 -14.76 -20.44
CA ILE A 123 5.97 -13.79 -21.04
C ILE A 123 6.88 -14.61 -22.00
N PRO A 124 6.84 -14.33 -23.31
CA PRO A 124 7.72 -14.99 -24.28
C PRO A 124 9.20 -14.82 -23.91
N THR A 125 10.07 -15.61 -24.52
CA THR A 125 11.52 -15.42 -24.29
C THR A 125 11.92 -13.99 -24.62
N THR A 126 12.35 -13.26 -23.60
CA THR A 126 12.72 -11.85 -23.71
C THR A 126 13.95 -11.53 -22.87
N ASP A 127 14.56 -10.39 -23.14
CA ASP A 127 15.75 -9.91 -22.46
C ASP A 127 15.43 -9.27 -21.12
N TYR A 128 16.43 -9.27 -20.23
CA TYR A 128 16.45 -8.44 -19.04
C TYR A 128 17.15 -7.12 -19.31
N VAL A 129 16.61 -6.03 -18.74
CA VAL A 129 17.16 -4.69 -18.84
C VAL A 129 17.42 -4.17 -17.43
N PHE A 130 18.65 -3.74 -17.15
CA PHE A 130 18.97 -3.08 -15.90
C PHE A 130 18.74 -1.57 -16.07
N CYS A 131 17.79 -1.02 -15.30
CA CYS A 131 17.34 0.37 -15.40
C CYS A 131 17.70 1.19 -14.14
N GLY A 132 18.88 1.00 -13.54
CA GLY A 132 19.27 1.77 -12.37
C GLY A 132 18.21 1.71 -11.27
N PHE A 133 17.64 2.85 -10.90
CA PHE A 133 16.51 2.92 -9.97
C PHE A 133 15.14 2.74 -10.63
N GLY A 134 15.05 2.66 -11.95
CA GLY A 134 13.77 2.58 -12.68
C GLY A 134 12.90 3.82 -12.47
N ILE A 135 13.52 4.99 -12.47
CA ILE A 135 12.87 6.28 -12.19
C ILE A 135 12.81 7.14 -13.46
N ASN A 136 11.66 7.80 -13.64
CA ASN A 136 11.45 8.89 -14.58
C ASN A 136 10.89 10.08 -13.80
N ALA A 137 11.75 11.01 -13.42
CA ALA A 137 11.45 12.17 -12.58
C ALA A 137 12.05 13.44 -13.21
N PRO A 138 11.36 14.04 -14.18
CA PRO A 138 11.87 15.17 -14.95
C PRO A 138 12.19 16.40 -14.07
N GLU A 139 11.46 16.63 -12.99
CA GLU A 139 11.68 17.71 -12.03
C GLU A 139 13.00 17.57 -11.25
N TYR A 140 13.55 16.35 -11.18
CA TYR A 140 14.88 16.06 -10.62
C TYR A 140 15.95 15.90 -11.71
N GLY A 141 15.59 16.05 -12.99
CA GLY A 141 16.48 15.80 -14.12
C GLY A 141 16.91 14.33 -14.24
N TRP A 142 16.10 13.39 -13.71
CA TRP A 142 16.42 11.97 -13.65
C TRP A 142 15.49 11.14 -14.54
N ASN A 143 16.08 10.35 -15.45
CA ASN A 143 15.30 9.43 -16.28
C ASN A 143 16.13 8.19 -16.65
N ASP A 144 15.88 7.08 -15.96
CA ASP A 144 16.56 5.80 -16.18
C ASP A 144 16.09 5.08 -17.46
N TYR A 145 14.99 5.53 -18.07
CA TYR A 145 14.44 4.94 -19.30
C TYR A 145 14.85 5.69 -20.58
N ALA A 146 15.51 6.85 -20.46
CA ALA A 146 15.76 7.75 -21.59
C ALA A 146 16.55 7.15 -22.76
N ASN A 147 17.40 6.14 -22.49
CA ASN A 147 18.34 5.58 -23.48
C ASN A 147 18.12 4.09 -23.77
N VAL A 148 17.01 3.52 -23.30
CA VAL A 148 16.73 2.08 -23.45
C VAL A 148 15.26 1.84 -23.77
N ASP A 149 14.99 0.93 -24.69
CA ASP A 149 13.64 0.42 -24.93
C ASP A 149 13.40 -0.83 -24.07
N VAL A 150 12.38 -0.74 -23.22
CA VAL A 150 11.98 -1.82 -22.29
C VAL A 150 10.69 -2.52 -22.72
N LYS A 151 10.09 -2.11 -23.85
CA LYS A 151 8.82 -2.65 -24.29
C LYS A 151 8.91 -4.17 -24.49
N GLY A 152 8.03 -4.90 -23.79
CA GLY A 152 7.99 -6.37 -23.82
C GLY A 152 9.16 -7.06 -23.11
N LYS A 153 10.05 -6.35 -22.43
CA LYS A 153 11.21 -6.88 -21.71
C LYS A 153 10.95 -6.94 -20.21
N ILE A 154 11.84 -7.61 -19.48
CA ILE A 154 11.82 -7.69 -18.02
C ILE A 154 12.83 -6.68 -17.48
N VAL A 155 12.36 -5.72 -16.69
CA VAL A 155 13.21 -4.70 -16.06
C VAL A 155 13.73 -5.20 -14.71
N ILE A 156 14.98 -4.89 -14.39
CA ILE A 156 15.54 -4.97 -13.04
C ILE A 156 15.82 -3.55 -12.59
N ALA A 157 15.28 -3.14 -11.43
CA ALA A 157 15.48 -1.82 -10.86
C ALA A 157 15.83 -1.90 -9.38
N MET A 158 16.70 -1.00 -8.92
CA MET A 158 17.08 -0.87 -7.51
C MET A 158 15.92 -0.32 -6.67
N VAL A 159 15.76 -0.81 -5.45
CA VAL A 159 14.84 -0.23 -4.47
C VAL A 159 15.35 1.13 -3.98
N ASN A 160 14.45 1.98 -3.46
CA ASN A 160 14.71 3.33 -3.01
C ASN A 160 14.99 4.31 -4.17
N ASP A 161 15.45 5.51 -3.86
CA ASP A 161 15.84 6.54 -4.82
C ASP A 161 17.29 7.00 -4.60
N PRO A 162 17.88 7.76 -5.54
CA PRO A 162 19.25 8.22 -5.42
C PRO A 162 19.58 8.98 -4.13
N GLY A 163 18.61 9.69 -3.54
CA GLY A 163 18.76 10.45 -2.31
C GLY A 163 19.19 9.62 -1.10
N PHE A 164 18.84 8.32 -1.09
CA PHE A 164 19.28 7.39 -0.06
C PHE A 164 20.82 7.26 0.00
N TYR A 165 21.47 7.31 -1.15
CA TYR A 165 22.91 7.14 -1.30
C TYR A 165 23.70 8.47 -1.35
N ASP A 166 23.07 9.51 -1.91
CA ASP A 166 23.63 10.86 -2.00
C ASP A 166 22.56 11.88 -1.58
N THR A 167 22.75 12.44 -0.39
CA THR A 167 21.78 13.36 0.22
C THR A 167 21.61 14.69 -0.53
N SER A 168 22.45 14.98 -1.51
CA SER A 168 22.30 16.13 -2.41
C SER A 168 21.27 15.90 -3.51
N LEU A 169 20.85 14.63 -3.73
CA LEU A 169 19.90 14.24 -4.75
C LEU A 169 18.50 14.06 -4.16
N PHE A 170 17.47 14.25 -4.99
CA PHE A 170 16.05 14.10 -4.63
C PHE A 170 15.71 14.87 -3.33
N ARG A 171 15.24 14.18 -2.29
CA ARG A 171 14.95 14.76 -0.96
C ARG A 171 15.90 14.23 0.12
N GLY A 172 17.11 13.86 -0.28
CA GLY A 172 18.09 13.27 0.61
C GLY A 172 17.60 11.97 1.23
N LYS A 173 17.79 11.79 2.54
CA LYS A 173 17.37 10.58 3.27
C LYS A 173 15.85 10.37 3.34
N ASN A 174 15.05 11.39 3.02
CA ASN A 174 13.59 11.27 2.99
C ASN A 174 13.18 10.66 1.65
N MET A 175 12.86 9.37 1.66
CA MET A 175 12.40 8.65 0.47
C MET A 175 11.26 9.42 -0.21
N THR A 176 11.42 9.67 -1.52
CA THR A 176 10.35 10.21 -2.35
C THR A 176 9.41 9.09 -2.80
N TYR A 177 8.27 9.45 -3.45
CA TYR A 177 7.40 8.46 -4.09
C TYR A 177 8.16 7.61 -5.12
N TYR A 178 9.13 8.18 -5.81
CA TYR A 178 10.00 7.50 -6.76
C TYR A 178 10.83 6.37 -6.14
N GLY A 179 11.14 6.45 -4.85
CA GLY A 179 11.86 5.42 -4.11
C GLY A 179 11.02 4.18 -3.76
N ARG A 180 9.69 4.32 -3.76
CA ARG A 180 8.80 3.22 -3.42
C ARG A 180 8.84 2.11 -4.47
N TRP A 181 8.83 0.87 -4.02
CA TRP A 181 8.80 -0.29 -4.91
C TRP A 181 7.53 -0.33 -5.78
N THR A 182 6.40 0.17 -5.30
CA THR A 182 5.15 0.32 -6.06
C THR A 182 5.34 1.20 -7.29
N TYR A 183 6.01 2.36 -7.13
CA TYR A 183 6.32 3.26 -8.24
C TYR A 183 7.12 2.56 -9.36
N LYS A 184 8.07 1.67 -8.99
CA LYS A 184 8.88 0.96 -10.00
C LYS A 184 8.00 0.15 -10.94
N PHE A 185 6.99 -0.54 -10.41
CA PHE A 185 6.04 -1.30 -11.21
C PHE A 185 5.16 -0.41 -12.08
N GLU A 186 4.68 0.70 -11.52
CA GLU A 186 3.86 1.67 -12.26
C GLU A 186 4.63 2.26 -13.43
N GLU A 187 5.87 2.69 -13.21
CA GLU A 187 6.68 3.27 -14.28
C GLU A 187 7.07 2.24 -15.34
N ALA A 188 7.47 1.03 -14.94
CA ALA A 188 7.74 -0.03 -15.90
C ALA A 188 6.51 -0.38 -16.76
N GLN A 189 5.31 -0.34 -16.18
CA GLN A 189 4.06 -0.51 -16.91
C GLN A 189 3.84 0.62 -17.91
N ARG A 190 4.03 1.89 -17.50
CA ARG A 190 3.94 3.06 -18.39
C ARG A 190 4.92 2.98 -19.55
N GLN A 191 6.10 2.41 -19.32
CA GLN A 191 7.14 2.18 -20.34
C GLN A 191 6.90 0.92 -21.20
N GLY A 192 5.81 0.16 -20.92
CA GLY A 192 5.42 -1.02 -21.71
C GLY A 192 6.24 -2.27 -21.44
N ALA A 193 6.94 -2.37 -20.31
CA ALA A 193 7.66 -3.56 -19.91
C ALA A 193 6.71 -4.76 -19.73
N ALA A 194 7.19 -5.98 -19.98
CA ALA A 194 6.44 -7.21 -19.73
C ALA A 194 6.42 -7.58 -18.24
N GLY A 195 7.45 -7.18 -17.50
CA GLY A 195 7.57 -7.41 -16.07
C GLY A 195 8.68 -6.57 -15.45
N LEU A 196 8.70 -6.50 -14.12
CA LEU A 196 9.77 -5.86 -13.36
C LEU A 196 10.11 -6.65 -12.10
N LEU A 197 11.39 -6.77 -11.81
CA LEU A 197 11.97 -7.28 -10.57
C LEU A 197 12.70 -6.15 -9.85
N VAL A 198 12.26 -5.84 -8.63
CA VAL A 198 12.97 -4.90 -7.76
C VAL A 198 14.15 -5.64 -7.12
N LEU A 199 15.36 -5.14 -7.33
CA LEU A 199 16.56 -5.62 -6.64
C LEU A 199 16.46 -5.27 -5.16
N HIS A 200 16.36 -6.31 -4.32
CA HIS A 200 16.32 -6.16 -2.89
C HIS A 200 17.72 -5.85 -2.35
N ASN A 201 17.78 -4.78 -1.57
CA ASN A 201 18.93 -4.47 -0.70
C ASN A 201 18.36 -4.09 0.66
N GLU A 202 18.78 -4.81 1.70
CA GLU A 202 18.19 -4.70 3.03
C GLU A 202 18.25 -3.28 3.61
N ALA A 203 19.40 -2.61 3.47
CA ALA A 203 19.58 -1.25 3.97
C ALA A 203 18.65 -0.25 3.26
N ALA A 204 18.53 -0.37 1.93
CA ALA A 204 17.71 0.53 1.13
C ALA A 204 16.21 0.23 1.22
N ALA A 205 15.84 -1.03 1.42
CA ALA A 205 14.45 -1.46 1.64
C ALA A 205 13.97 -1.20 3.08
N SER A 206 14.91 -1.13 4.04
CA SER A 206 14.65 -1.03 5.49
C SER A 206 14.08 -2.31 6.12
N TYR A 207 14.12 -3.44 5.40
CA TYR A 207 13.70 -4.77 5.88
C TYR A 207 14.44 -5.88 5.13
N GLY A 208 14.56 -7.03 5.80
CA GLY A 208 15.24 -8.20 5.25
C GLY A 208 14.40 -8.98 4.23
N TRP A 209 15.06 -9.90 3.49
CA TRP A 209 14.43 -10.72 2.44
C TRP A 209 13.22 -11.51 2.93
N LYS A 210 13.20 -11.95 4.20
CA LYS A 210 12.07 -12.67 4.80
C LYS A 210 10.75 -11.89 4.75
N VAL A 211 10.80 -10.57 4.79
CA VAL A 211 9.59 -9.73 4.65
C VAL A 211 9.03 -9.83 3.24
N CYS A 212 9.89 -9.77 2.20
CA CYS A 212 9.46 -9.98 0.82
C CYS A 212 8.82 -11.37 0.62
N GLN A 213 9.42 -12.40 1.22
CA GLN A 213 8.86 -13.76 1.20
C GLN A 213 7.47 -13.79 1.86
N ALA A 214 7.34 -13.31 3.09
CA ALA A 214 6.08 -13.35 3.83
C ALA A 214 4.96 -12.56 3.11
N SER A 215 5.28 -11.40 2.54
CA SER A 215 4.28 -10.52 1.93
C SER A 215 3.78 -10.99 0.56
N HIS A 216 4.61 -11.66 -0.24
CA HIS A 216 4.28 -11.90 -1.66
C HIS A 216 4.21 -13.37 -2.08
N VAL A 217 4.57 -14.32 -1.22
CA VAL A 217 4.42 -15.77 -1.47
C VAL A 217 2.97 -16.22 -1.29
N GLN A 218 2.14 -15.39 -0.67
CA GLN A 218 0.71 -15.63 -0.42
C GLN A 218 -0.17 -14.88 -1.42
N THR A 219 -1.46 -14.80 -1.12
CA THR A 219 -2.45 -14.09 -1.94
C THR A 219 -2.17 -12.59 -1.93
N ASN A 220 -2.09 -12.00 -3.11
CA ASN A 220 -2.00 -10.56 -3.32
C ASN A 220 -3.36 -10.02 -3.76
N ILE A 221 -3.75 -8.86 -3.25
CA ILE A 221 -5.01 -8.18 -3.60
C ILE A 221 -4.67 -6.92 -4.39
N ALA A 222 -5.51 -6.59 -5.36
CA ALA A 222 -5.40 -5.37 -6.17
C ALA A 222 -6.80 -4.89 -6.57
N LEU A 223 -6.93 -3.61 -6.94
CA LEU A 223 -8.14 -3.13 -7.60
C LEU A 223 -8.37 -3.92 -8.90
N CYS A 224 -9.61 -4.26 -9.16
CA CYS A 224 -10.02 -5.00 -10.34
C CYS A 224 -10.65 -4.06 -11.36
N SER A 225 -9.99 -3.89 -12.53
CA SER A 225 -10.55 -3.15 -13.66
C SER A 225 -11.62 -3.98 -14.40
N GLU A 226 -12.35 -3.33 -15.30
CA GLU A 226 -13.33 -4.02 -16.19
C GLU A 226 -12.66 -5.05 -17.09
N THR A 227 -11.39 -4.83 -17.46
CA THR A 227 -10.59 -5.75 -18.29
C THR A 227 -9.91 -6.85 -17.47
N MET A 228 -10.24 -7.01 -16.19
CA MET A 228 -9.56 -7.93 -15.27
C MET A 228 -8.05 -7.67 -15.22
N ASN A 229 -7.66 -6.40 -15.26
CA ASN A 229 -6.27 -5.93 -15.22
C ASN A 229 -5.39 -6.53 -16.34
N ALA A 230 -5.96 -6.77 -17.52
CA ALA A 230 -5.21 -7.36 -18.66
C ALA A 230 -3.99 -6.51 -19.07
N GLU A 231 -4.05 -5.20 -18.86
CA GLU A 231 -3.01 -4.23 -19.16
C GLU A 231 -1.92 -4.13 -18.07
N ALA A 232 -2.11 -4.71 -16.90
CA ALA A 232 -1.12 -4.71 -15.84
C ALA A 232 0.15 -5.45 -16.25
N LEU A 233 1.27 -5.20 -15.55
CA LEU A 233 2.49 -5.97 -15.75
C LEU A 233 2.22 -7.49 -15.67
N GLY A 234 2.75 -8.25 -16.60
CA GLY A 234 2.64 -9.71 -16.57
C GLY A 234 3.34 -10.32 -15.36
N MET A 235 4.41 -9.68 -14.89
CA MET A 235 5.15 -10.10 -13.71
C MET A 235 5.62 -8.88 -12.92
N LYS A 236 5.28 -8.84 -11.65
CA LYS A 236 5.87 -7.98 -10.61
C LYS A 236 6.70 -8.88 -9.68
N GLY A 237 7.76 -8.37 -9.10
CA GLY A 237 8.49 -9.19 -8.13
C GLY A 237 9.69 -8.51 -7.50
N TRP A 238 10.27 -9.24 -6.55
CA TRP A 238 11.54 -8.91 -5.94
C TRP A 238 12.59 -9.95 -6.34
N LEU A 239 13.83 -9.50 -6.52
CA LEU A 239 15.00 -10.33 -6.80
C LEU A 239 15.97 -10.16 -5.64
N SER A 240 16.40 -11.27 -5.02
CA SER A 240 17.39 -11.21 -3.95
C SER A 240 18.73 -10.69 -4.47
N GLU A 241 19.49 -10.01 -3.59
CA GLU A 241 20.78 -9.45 -3.98
C GLU A 241 21.76 -10.53 -4.43
N GLU A 242 21.75 -11.68 -3.76
CA GLU A 242 22.63 -12.81 -4.11
C GLU A 242 22.31 -13.37 -5.51
N ALA A 243 21.03 -13.60 -5.81
CA ALA A 243 20.62 -14.06 -7.13
C ALA A 243 20.95 -13.03 -8.22
N CYS A 244 20.79 -11.73 -7.91
CA CYS A 244 21.16 -10.66 -8.82
C CYS A 244 22.67 -10.64 -9.09
N LYS A 245 23.51 -10.72 -8.06
CA LYS A 245 25.00 -10.83 -8.20
C LYS A 245 25.39 -11.98 -9.11
N LYS A 246 24.80 -13.16 -8.90
CA LYS A 246 25.05 -14.34 -9.73
C LYS A 246 24.63 -14.13 -11.19
N MET A 247 23.45 -13.51 -11.39
CA MET A 247 22.94 -13.21 -12.73
C MET A 247 23.84 -12.22 -13.47
N PHE A 248 24.34 -11.18 -12.78
CA PHE A 248 25.30 -10.22 -13.34
C PHE A 248 26.61 -10.90 -13.74
N ALA A 249 27.20 -11.70 -12.89
CA ALA A 249 28.44 -12.44 -13.17
C ALA A 249 28.30 -13.35 -14.38
N LEU A 250 27.19 -14.11 -14.48
CA LEU A 250 26.89 -14.96 -15.63
C LEU A 250 26.62 -14.15 -16.91
N SER A 251 26.16 -12.92 -16.77
CA SER A 251 25.95 -12.01 -17.91
C SER A 251 27.25 -11.30 -18.35
N GLY A 252 28.36 -11.50 -17.60
CA GLY A 252 29.65 -10.86 -17.86
C GLY A 252 29.76 -9.44 -17.32
N LEU A 253 28.96 -9.11 -16.31
CA LEU A 253 28.90 -7.79 -15.67
C LEU A 253 29.52 -7.85 -14.26
N ASN A 254 30.15 -6.75 -13.85
CA ASN A 254 30.56 -6.55 -12.45
C ASN A 254 29.39 -5.89 -11.70
N PHE A 255 28.87 -6.58 -10.71
CA PHE A 255 27.71 -6.10 -9.93
C PHE A 255 28.06 -4.80 -9.18
N ASP A 256 29.12 -4.81 -8.39
CA ASP A 256 29.45 -3.69 -7.52
C ASP A 256 29.77 -2.41 -8.31
N GLU A 257 30.53 -2.53 -9.42
CA GLU A 257 30.82 -1.39 -10.31
C GLU A 257 29.55 -0.86 -10.97
N THR A 258 28.65 -1.76 -11.41
CA THR A 258 27.39 -1.37 -12.06
C THR A 258 26.45 -0.66 -11.08
N ILE A 259 26.31 -1.19 -9.86
CA ILE A 259 25.48 -0.57 -8.82
C ILE A 259 26.08 0.78 -8.39
N ALA A 260 27.42 0.88 -8.27
CA ALA A 260 28.08 2.14 -7.96
C ALA A 260 27.89 3.21 -9.07
N ALA A 261 27.89 2.79 -10.32
CA ALA A 261 27.60 3.68 -11.45
C ALA A 261 26.12 4.11 -11.46
N ALA A 262 25.18 3.18 -11.19
CA ALA A 262 23.74 3.46 -11.19
C ALA A 262 23.30 4.47 -10.13
N LYS A 263 24.09 4.63 -9.06
CA LYS A 263 23.82 5.64 -8.00
C LYS A 263 24.14 7.07 -8.43
N LYS A 264 24.76 7.27 -9.58
CA LYS A 264 25.22 8.59 -10.04
C LYS A 264 24.32 9.17 -11.13
N PRO A 265 24.14 10.49 -11.19
CA PRO A 265 23.45 11.14 -12.30
C PRO A 265 24.08 10.77 -13.65
N GLY A 266 23.23 10.61 -14.67
CA GLY A 266 23.70 10.31 -16.02
C GLY A 266 24.03 8.85 -16.29
N PHE A 267 23.72 7.94 -15.35
CA PHE A 267 23.79 6.50 -15.60
C PHE A 267 23.04 6.12 -16.88
N LYS A 268 23.57 5.17 -17.62
CA LYS A 268 22.93 4.65 -18.85
C LYS A 268 22.44 3.23 -18.60
N SER A 269 21.13 3.07 -18.62
CA SER A 269 20.46 1.77 -18.57
C SER A 269 20.86 0.92 -19.79
N PHE A 270 20.87 -0.39 -19.66
CA PHE A 270 21.31 -1.28 -20.71
C PHE A 270 20.61 -2.64 -20.69
N THR A 271 20.51 -3.25 -21.88
CA THR A 271 20.03 -4.63 -22.01
C THR A 271 21.13 -5.60 -21.57
N MET A 272 20.79 -6.48 -20.62
CA MET A 272 21.69 -7.51 -20.12
C MET A 272 21.79 -8.66 -21.12
N LYS A 273 22.95 -9.38 -21.10
CA LYS A 273 23.08 -10.65 -21.84
C LYS A 273 22.42 -11.79 -21.06
N ALA A 274 21.15 -11.61 -20.75
CA ALA A 274 20.32 -12.52 -19.96
C ALA A 274 18.89 -12.50 -20.52
N LYS A 275 18.28 -13.69 -20.67
CA LYS A 275 16.92 -13.84 -21.17
C LYS A 275 16.21 -15.02 -20.53
N SER A 276 14.89 -14.95 -20.42
CA SER A 276 14.04 -16.05 -19.99
C SER A 276 12.68 -16.06 -20.68
N LYS A 277 12.05 -17.23 -20.70
CA LYS A 277 10.60 -17.38 -20.85
C LYS A 277 10.02 -17.51 -19.46
N VAL A 278 8.97 -16.75 -19.16
CA VAL A 278 8.29 -16.82 -17.85
C VAL A 278 6.89 -17.39 -18.05
N ILE A 279 6.52 -18.36 -17.25
CA ILE A 279 5.15 -18.88 -17.17
C ILE A 279 4.75 -18.90 -15.71
N LEU A 280 3.69 -18.13 -15.38
CA LEU A 280 3.13 -18.04 -14.04
C LEU A 280 1.75 -18.67 -14.04
N ASN A 281 1.52 -19.63 -13.16
CA ASN A 281 0.18 -20.12 -12.87
C ASN A 281 -0.45 -19.22 -11.81
N VAL A 282 -1.72 -18.88 -12.00
CA VAL A 282 -2.45 -17.93 -11.15
C VAL A 282 -3.75 -18.57 -10.71
N LYS A 283 -3.98 -18.63 -9.41
CA LYS A 283 -5.30 -18.85 -8.85
C LYS A 283 -5.86 -17.47 -8.50
N MET A 284 -7.06 -17.17 -8.95
CA MET A 284 -7.66 -15.85 -8.71
C MET A 284 -9.09 -15.95 -8.22
N THR A 285 -9.52 -14.92 -7.51
CA THR A 285 -10.89 -14.69 -7.10
C THR A 285 -11.19 -13.20 -7.20
N VAL A 286 -12.34 -12.85 -7.75
CA VAL A 286 -12.85 -11.47 -7.73
C VAL A 286 -13.83 -11.34 -6.61
N GLY A 287 -13.70 -10.28 -5.83
CA GLY A 287 -14.59 -9.94 -4.73
C GLY A 287 -14.87 -8.44 -4.71
N GLU A 288 -15.73 -8.05 -3.79
CA GLU A 288 -16.08 -6.67 -3.54
C GLU A 288 -15.89 -6.38 -2.06
N SER A 289 -14.99 -5.44 -1.75
CA SER A 289 -14.81 -4.88 -0.43
C SER A 289 -15.43 -3.49 -0.37
N HIS A 290 -15.40 -2.80 0.79
CA HIS A 290 -16.13 -1.55 0.96
C HIS A 290 -15.33 -0.52 1.74
N ASN A 291 -15.24 0.70 1.19
CA ASN A 291 -14.99 1.87 2.02
C ASN A 291 -16.27 2.23 2.79
N VAL A 292 -16.14 2.68 4.03
CA VAL A 292 -17.27 3.20 4.81
C VAL A 292 -17.15 4.70 4.93
N ALA A 293 -18.10 5.43 4.32
CA ALA A 293 -18.03 6.88 4.21
C ALA A 293 -19.27 7.55 4.79
N ALA A 294 -19.04 8.57 5.61
CA ALA A 294 -20.09 9.37 6.24
C ALA A 294 -19.78 10.86 6.13
N VAL A 295 -20.79 11.69 6.14
CA VAL A 295 -20.66 13.14 6.02
C VAL A 295 -21.41 13.87 7.13
N LEU A 296 -20.78 14.89 7.67
CA LEU A 296 -21.42 15.96 8.45
C LEU A 296 -21.59 17.16 7.53
N PRO A 297 -22.81 17.49 7.10
CA PRO A 297 -23.04 18.59 6.17
C PRO A 297 -22.58 19.93 6.75
N GLY A 298 -21.96 20.74 5.89
CA GLY A 298 -21.61 22.12 6.21
C GLY A 298 -22.80 23.07 6.13
N THR A 299 -22.58 24.35 6.46
CA THR A 299 -23.62 25.38 6.41
C THR A 299 -23.64 26.11 5.07
N ASP A 300 -22.80 27.11 4.86
CA ASP A 300 -22.79 28.00 3.70
C ASP A 300 -21.74 27.62 2.63
N LEU A 301 -20.75 26.81 2.96
CA LEU A 301 -19.76 26.23 2.05
C LEU A 301 -19.91 24.70 1.96
N LYS A 302 -21.15 24.22 1.93
CA LYS A 302 -21.48 22.78 2.00
C LYS A 302 -20.90 21.95 0.85
N ASP A 303 -20.58 22.58 -0.28
CA ASP A 303 -20.01 21.92 -1.47
C ASP A 303 -18.47 21.92 -1.45
N GLU A 304 -17.85 22.47 -0.39
CA GLU A 304 -16.43 22.34 -0.08
C GLU A 304 -16.25 21.29 1.03
N TYR A 305 -15.26 20.42 0.89
CA TYR A 305 -15.11 19.26 1.77
C TYR A 305 -13.77 19.27 2.51
N LEU A 306 -13.82 18.89 3.79
CA LEU A 306 -12.68 18.46 4.58
C LEU A 306 -12.82 16.95 4.77
N VAL A 307 -11.82 16.18 4.35
CA VAL A 307 -11.87 14.72 4.40
C VAL A 307 -10.87 14.19 5.43
N PHE A 308 -11.36 13.37 6.36
CA PHE A 308 -10.55 12.59 7.29
C PHE A 308 -10.61 11.12 6.88
N THR A 309 -9.44 10.46 6.84
CA THR A 309 -9.37 9.04 6.46
C THR A 309 -8.58 8.23 7.47
N ALA A 310 -8.98 6.97 7.67
CA ALA A 310 -8.21 5.92 8.32
C ALA A 310 -8.59 4.59 7.68
N HIS A 311 -7.70 3.60 7.65
CA HIS A 311 -8.10 2.28 7.17
C HIS A 311 -8.69 1.43 8.28
N TRP A 312 -9.67 0.61 7.91
CA TRP A 312 -10.31 -0.29 8.86
C TRP A 312 -9.75 -1.72 8.82
N ASP A 313 -9.07 -2.08 7.73
CA ASP A 313 -8.53 -3.41 7.50
C ASP A 313 -7.24 -3.68 8.27
N HIS A 314 -6.93 -4.99 8.44
CA HIS A 314 -5.64 -5.47 8.90
C HIS A 314 -5.42 -6.89 8.34
N PHE A 315 -4.40 -7.62 8.82
CA PHE A 315 -3.94 -8.88 8.21
C PHE A 315 -4.85 -10.09 8.44
N GLY A 316 -5.79 -10.02 9.36
CA GLY A 316 -6.72 -11.11 9.62
C GLY A 316 -6.11 -12.23 10.46
N ILE A 317 -6.43 -13.47 10.09
CA ILE A 317 -5.91 -14.68 10.74
C ILE A 317 -4.76 -15.23 9.88
N GLY A 318 -3.63 -15.50 10.50
CA GLY A 318 -2.41 -15.92 9.82
C GLY A 318 -1.59 -16.95 10.60
N THR A 319 -0.29 -17.01 10.30
CA THR A 319 0.65 -17.89 11.01
C THR A 319 0.75 -17.45 12.48
N PRO A 320 0.57 -18.36 13.46
CA PRO A 320 0.65 -17.97 14.86
C PRO A 320 2.01 -17.37 15.25
N ILE A 321 1.95 -16.28 16.01
CA ILE A 321 3.11 -15.68 16.69
C ILE A 321 2.87 -15.85 18.18
N ASP A 322 3.77 -16.54 18.87
CA ASP A 322 3.65 -16.86 20.31
C ASP A 322 2.32 -17.58 20.67
N GLY A 323 1.77 -18.36 19.73
CA GLY A 323 0.53 -19.11 19.89
C GLY A 323 -0.74 -18.36 19.50
N ASP A 324 -0.67 -17.07 19.18
CA ASP A 324 -1.79 -16.28 18.69
C ASP A 324 -1.74 -16.14 17.17
N SER A 325 -2.86 -16.51 16.50
CA SER A 325 -3.00 -16.45 15.04
C SER A 325 -3.83 -15.25 14.55
N ILE A 326 -4.44 -14.48 15.46
CA ILE A 326 -5.28 -13.33 15.11
C ILE A 326 -4.45 -12.06 15.19
N TYR A 327 -4.22 -11.44 14.05
CA TYR A 327 -3.58 -10.14 13.98
C TYR A 327 -4.61 -9.04 14.27
N ASN A 328 -4.82 -8.73 15.56
CA ASN A 328 -5.91 -7.86 16.04
C ASN A 328 -5.85 -6.42 15.50
N GLY A 329 -4.68 -5.88 15.18
CA GLY A 329 -4.53 -4.55 14.59
C GLY A 329 -5.12 -3.43 15.44
N ALA A 330 -4.90 -3.43 16.77
CA ALA A 330 -5.44 -2.40 17.66
C ALA A 330 -4.79 -1.04 17.42
N SER A 331 -3.46 -1.00 17.29
CA SER A 331 -2.69 0.20 16.94
C SER A 331 -2.80 0.51 15.45
N ASP A 332 -2.68 -0.51 14.62
CA ASP A 332 -2.77 -0.46 13.17
C ASP A 332 -3.97 -1.28 12.67
N ASN A 333 -5.17 -0.69 12.36
CA ASN A 333 -5.40 0.74 12.57
C ASN A 333 -6.79 0.98 13.21
N ALA A 334 -7.22 0.10 14.15
CA ALA A 334 -8.41 0.34 14.93
C ALA A 334 -8.37 1.71 15.65
N SER A 335 -7.16 2.14 16.04
CA SER A 335 -6.93 3.46 16.66
C SER A 335 -7.27 4.62 15.72
N GLY A 336 -6.91 4.51 14.44
CA GLY A 336 -7.27 5.51 13.43
C GLY A 336 -8.77 5.59 13.20
N VAL A 337 -9.45 4.44 13.10
CA VAL A 337 -10.92 4.40 12.96
C VAL A 337 -11.62 4.95 14.19
N ALA A 338 -11.15 4.61 15.41
CA ALA A 338 -11.65 5.19 16.65
C ALA A 338 -11.45 6.72 16.70
N THR A 339 -10.33 7.20 16.13
CA THR A 339 -10.07 8.65 16.01
C THR A 339 -11.04 9.32 15.04
N LEU A 340 -11.37 8.70 13.90
CA LEU A 340 -12.41 9.21 12.99
C LEU A 340 -13.75 9.38 13.72
N MET A 341 -14.17 8.37 14.50
CA MET A 341 -15.40 8.41 15.28
C MET A 341 -15.37 9.48 16.37
N LEU A 342 -14.23 9.65 17.05
CA LEU A 342 -14.06 10.69 18.06
C LEU A 342 -14.09 12.08 17.44
N LEU A 343 -13.43 12.30 16.30
CA LEU A 343 -13.50 13.56 15.55
C LEU A 343 -14.94 13.85 15.12
N ALA A 344 -15.65 12.87 14.59
CA ALA A 344 -17.06 13.00 14.21
C ALA A 344 -17.92 13.43 15.40
N LYS A 345 -17.78 12.78 16.57
CA LYS A 345 -18.44 13.16 17.82
C LYS A 345 -18.13 14.61 18.20
N LYS A 346 -16.86 15.03 18.11
CA LYS A 346 -16.44 16.37 18.45
C LYS A 346 -17.02 17.42 17.52
N TYR A 347 -16.91 17.23 16.20
CA TYR A 347 -17.47 18.17 15.23
C TYR A 347 -18.99 18.27 15.33
N GLN A 348 -19.70 17.16 15.57
CA GLN A 348 -21.14 17.15 15.76
C GLN A 348 -21.58 17.91 17.04
N SER A 349 -20.76 17.89 18.09
CA SER A 349 -21.06 18.56 19.35
C SER A 349 -20.69 20.05 19.40
N LEU A 350 -20.09 20.60 18.33
CA LEU A 350 -19.75 22.01 18.28
C LEU A 350 -20.99 22.90 18.28
N PRO A 351 -21.02 23.98 19.09
CA PRO A 351 -22.15 24.91 19.14
C PRO A 351 -22.34 25.69 17.81
N VAL A 352 -21.29 25.78 16.99
CA VAL A 352 -21.34 26.36 15.68
C VAL A 352 -20.83 25.29 14.69
N HIS A 353 -21.70 24.87 13.80
CA HIS A 353 -21.33 23.88 12.78
C HIS A 353 -20.31 24.42 11.77
N SER A 354 -19.51 23.54 11.22
CA SER A 354 -18.54 23.87 10.18
C SER A 354 -19.22 24.50 8.97
N ARG A 355 -18.59 25.49 8.35
CA ARG A 355 -19.04 26.05 7.08
C ARG A 355 -18.95 25.01 5.95
N ARG A 356 -17.83 24.24 5.92
CA ARG A 356 -17.57 23.16 4.98
C ARG A 356 -18.13 21.84 5.47
N SER A 357 -18.53 20.99 4.55
CA SER A 357 -18.87 19.62 4.87
C SER A 357 -17.63 18.83 5.31
N ILE A 358 -17.82 17.95 6.28
CA ILE A 358 -16.74 17.12 6.80
C ILE A 358 -17.06 15.67 6.48
N VAL A 359 -16.18 15.01 5.73
CA VAL A 359 -16.32 13.61 5.32
C VAL A 359 -15.35 12.75 6.12
N PHE A 360 -15.86 11.66 6.67
CA PHE A 360 -15.11 10.65 7.40
C PHE A 360 -15.13 9.36 6.59
N VAL A 361 -13.95 8.85 6.21
CA VAL A 361 -13.85 7.67 5.37
C VAL A 361 -12.96 6.63 6.04
N ALA A 362 -13.56 5.51 6.41
CA ALA A 362 -12.82 4.32 6.80
C ALA A 362 -12.57 3.50 5.53
N VAL A 363 -11.33 3.52 5.03
CA VAL A 363 -10.95 2.87 3.76
C VAL A 363 -10.60 1.41 3.95
N THR A 364 -10.85 0.60 2.92
CA THR A 364 -10.49 -0.81 2.86
C THR A 364 -9.11 -1.04 2.26
N SER A 365 -8.55 -2.24 2.48
CA SER A 365 -7.39 -2.80 1.76
C SER A 365 -6.17 -1.87 1.70
N GLU A 366 -5.92 -1.16 2.79
CA GLU A 366 -4.72 -0.33 2.94
C GLU A 366 -3.47 -1.21 2.97
N GLU A 367 -3.51 -2.30 3.75
CA GLU A 367 -2.44 -3.28 3.94
C GLU A 367 -2.04 -4.01 2.63
N CYS A 368 -2.91 -3.93 1.63
CA CYS A 368 -2.69 -4.51 0.29
C CYS A 368 -2.13 -3.48 -0.72
N GLY A 369 -1.87 -2.26 -0.29
CA GLY A 369 -1.31 -1.19 -1.13
C GLY A 369 -2.21 0.01 -1.32
N LEU A 370 -2.91 0.47 -0.27
CA LEU A 370 -3.74 1.68 -0.23
C LEU A 370 -4.95 1.62 -1.19
N LEU A 371 -5.51 0.43 -1.44
CA LEU A 371 -6.47 0.22 -2.54
C LEU A 371 -7.75 1.01 -2.36
N GLY A 372 -8.34 0.99 -1.15
CA GLY A 372 -9.58 1.72 -0.88
C GLY A 372 -9.42 3.24 -1.04
N SER A 373 -8.30 3.80 -0.60
CA SER A 373 -8.02 5.23 -0.77
C SER A 373 -7.73 5.59 -2.22
N GLN A 374 -7.01 4.74 -2.97
CA GLN A 374 -6.82 4.93 -4.42
C GLN A 374 -8.15 4.95 -5.16
N TYR A 375 -9.04 4.00 -4.84
CA TYR A 375 -10.37 3.94 -5.44
C TYR A 375 -11.20 5.18 -5.09
N TYR A 376 -11.23 5.58 -3.82
CA TYR A 376 -11.95 6.77 -3.36
C TYR A 376 -11.47 8.03 -4.10
N LEU A 377 -10.15 8.23 -4.19
CA LEU A 377 -9.55 9.39 -4.88
C LEU A 377 -9.81 9.36 -6.39
N SER A 378 -9.83 8.18 -7.03
CA SER A 378 -10.11 8.09 -8.47
C SER A 378 -11.51 8.59 -8.82
N LEU A 379 -12.48 8.41 -7.94
CA LEU A 379 -13.86 8.87 -8.13
C LEU A 379 -14.03 10.36 -7.87
N ILE A 380 -13.23 10.98 -7.03
CA ILE A 380 -13.27 12.43 -6.77
C ILE A 380 -12.89 13.23 -8.03
N HIS A 381 -12.06 12.65 -8.91
CA HIS A 381 -11.62 13.30 -10.15
C HIS A 381 -12.56 13.07 -11.35
N ILE A 382 -13.57 12.23 -11.19
CA ILE A 382 -14.61 12.01 -12.19
C ILE A 382 -15.81 12.90 -11.90
#